data_ad60d8a83f6236a906a4c3995e1e9f8e
#
_entry.id   ad60d8a83f6236a906a4c3995e1e9f8e
#
_cell.length_a   1.000
_cell.length_b   1.000
_cell.length_c   1.000
_cell.angle_alpha   90.00
_cell.angle_beta   90.00
_cell.angle_gamma   90.00
#
_symmetry.space_group_name_H-M   'P 1'
#
loop_
_entity.id
_entity.type
_entity.pdbx_description
1 polymer ?
#
loop_
_entity_poly.entity_id
_entity_poly.type
_entity_poly.pdbx_seq_one_letter_code
_entity_poly.pdbx_strand_id
1 'polypeptide(L)'
;IHLNFVYDVDGDEAKTKLNLVMTDPDSMPDIFLATRWSKAETALYAEQGLILPLDDYLKDATRWNELNEISPMRKGDLVLSDGHIYTYGGDGESFHNNYQNRVWIYKPWVDQLNDGKMPETTDELYDFLVEVKTQDPNGNGKNDEIPMSGYIGGWCSDPTVWLINAFVQCNNPLSNTNPTVGAGLTVKDGKVNYSVMTDEYKQALTFINKLYAEGLLDTQTFTQDSNQFAASLNNEEHLVAIHASGRNQADKATFNNGEDGDWENWEVLEPVAGPNGIRLAARDLNNYFSSALGIVSANCKYPEIAVALFDFLASEDGSHTQSEGPQAVSYTHLTLPT
;
A
#
# COMPACT_ATOMS: atom_id res chain seq x y z
N ILE A 1 -18.13 25.14 -12.88
CA ILE A 1 -16.67 25.29 -12.66
C ILE A 1 -15.96 24.76 -13.89
N HIS A 2 -15.01 25.49 -14.42
CA HIS A 2 -14.09 25.02 -15.47
C HIS A 2 -12.73 24.75 -14.84
N LEU A 3 -12.27 23.50 -14.92
CA LEU A 3 -10.95 23.10 -14.41
C LEU A 3 -9.93 23.16 -15.55
N ASN A 4 -8.82 23.81 -15.30
CA ASN A 4 -7.67 23.81 -16.20
C ASN A 4 -6.54 23.00 -15.55
N PHE A 5 -6.26 21.82 -16.06
CA PHE A 5 -5.20 20.95 -15.56
C PHE A 5 -3.86 21.43 -16.10
N VAL A 6 -2.97 21.83 -15.20
CA VAL A 6 -1.66 22.41 -15.56
C VAL A 6 -0.57 21.35 -15.57
N TYR A 7 -0.67 20.37 -14.67
CA TYR A 7 0.31 19.28 -14.52
C TYR A 7 -0.42 17.96 -14.38
N ASP A 8 -0.05 17.03 -15.24
CA ASP A 8 -0.48 15.63 -15.19
C ASP A 8 0.76 14.76 -15.32
N VAL A 9 1.33 14.39 -14.17
CA VAL A 9 2.55 13.57 -14.10
C VAL A 9 2.45 12.61 -12.94
N ASP A 10 3.00 11.43 -13.11
CA ASP A 10 3.02 10.35 -12.12
C ASP A 10 4.45 9.97 -11.71
N GLY A 11 4.55 9.24 -10.60
CA GLY A 11 5.81 8.71 -10.08
C GLY A 11 6.79 9.76 -9.57
N ASP A 12 8.08 9.46 -9.68
CA ASP A 12 9.18 10.30 -9.16
C ASP A 12 9.31 11.63 -9.92
N GLU A 13 8.91 11.66 -11.18
CA GLU A 13 8.87 12.89 -11.98
C GLU A 13 7.85 13.89 -11.45
N ALA A 14 6.70 13.39 -10.98
CA ALA A 14 5.67 14.22 -10.37
C ALA A 14 6.19 14.98 -9.15
N LYS A 15 6.92 14.28 -8.27
CA LYS A 15 7.51 14.89 -7.08
C LYS A 15 8.54 15.96 -7.43
N THR A 16 9.36 15.71 -8.43
CA THR A 16 10.37 16.68 -8.90
C THR A 16 9.71 17.93 -9.48
N LYS A 17 8.71 17.78 -10.34
CA LYS A 17 7.96 18.90 -10.94
C LYS A 17 7.20 19.68 -9.88
N LEU A 18 6.55 19.00 -8.94
CA LEU A 18 5.84 19.65 -7.84
C LEU A 18 6.77 20.49 -6.98
N ASN A 19 7.94 19.97 -6.63
CA ASN A 19 8.95 20.75 -5.89
C ASN A 19 9.41 21.99 -6.65
N LEU A 20 9.56 21.91 -7.98
CA LEU A 20 9.88 23.08 -8.81
C LEU A 20 8.78 24.14 -8.78
N VAL A 21 7.51 23.71 -8.89
CA VAL A 21 6.35 24.63 -8.80
C VAL A 21 6.33 25.36 -7.47
N MET A 22 6.68 24.69 -6.36
CA MET A 22 6.72 25.30 -5.03
C MET A 22 7.88 26.32 -4.86
N THR A 23 8.83 26.37 -5.77
CA THR A 23 9.92 27.39 -5.76
C THR A 23 9.54 28.68 -6.46
N ASP A 24 8.45 28.70 -7.23
CA ASP A 24 7.95 29.88 -7.96
C ASP A 24 6.47 30.15 -7.59
N PRO A 25 6.24 30.90 -6.50
CA PRO A 25 4.88 31.15 -6.02
C PRO A 25 3.95 31.76 -7.06
N ASP A 26 4.46 32.56 -8.01
CA ASP A 26 3.65 33.22 -9.02
C ASP A 26 3.11 32.25 -10.09
N SER A 27 3.72 31.10 -10.24
CA SER A 27 3.31 30.03 -11.19
C SER A 27 2.49 28.91 -10.54
N MET A 28 2.26 28.97 -9.23
CA MET A 28 1.48 27.93 -8.53
C MET A 28 0.03 27.88 -9.04
N PRO A 29 -0.54 26.67 -9.24
CA PRO A 29 -1.98 26.52 -9.52
C PRO A 29 -2.82 26.93 -8.31
N ASP A 30 -4.10 27.22 -8.51
CA ASP A 30 -5.04 27.51 -7.42
C ASP A 30 -5.19 26.36 -6.42
N ILE A 31 -5.14 25.11 -6.92
CA ILE A 31 -5.33 23.89 -6.13
C ILE A 31 -4.32 22.81 -6.52
N PHE A 32 -3.97 21.98 -5.55
CA PHE A 32 -3.22 20.75 -5.73
C PHE A 32 -4.10 19.57 -5.35
N LEU A 33 -4.20 18.57 -6.21
CA LEU A 33 -4.94 17.33 -5.96
C LEU A 33 -3.98 16.14 -5.83
N ALA A 34 -4.24 15.27 -4.87
CA ALA A 34 -3.53 14.01 -4.66
C ALA A 34 -1.98 14.12 -4.56
N THR A 35 -1.49 15.18 -3.93
CA THR A 35 -0.05 15.51 -3.89
C THR A 35 0.82 14.48 -3.17
N ARG A 36 0.25 13.64 -2.31
CA ARG A 36 0.97 12.69 -1.45
C ARG A 36 2.06 13.34 -0.58
N TRP A 37 1.93 14.61 -0.25
CA TRP A 37 2.86 15.27 0.68
C TRP A 37 2.77 14.65 2.06
N SER A 38 3.91 14.47 2.69
CA SER A 38 4.00 14.14 4.11
C SER A 38 3.52 15.31 4.98
N LYS A 39 3.18 15.06 6.23
CA LYS A 39 2.89 16.14 7.19
C LYS A 39 4.02 17.15 7.30
N ALA A 40 5.27 16.70 7.23
CA ALA A 40 6.44 17.56 7.29
C ALA A 40 6.55 18.48 6.06
N GLU A 41 6.31 17.97 4.86
CA GLU A 41 6.27 18.77 3.63
C GLU A 41 5.12 19.76 3.68
N THR A 42 3.93 19.34 4.09
CA THR A 42 2.77 20.25 4.26
C THR A 42 3.07 21.36 5.28
N ALA A 43 3.66 21.01 6.43
CA ALA A 43 4.04 21.99 7.45
C ALA A 43 5.09 23.00 6.92
N LEU A 44 6.08 22.51 6.16
CA LEU A 44 7.09 23.37 5.54
C LEU A 44 6.47 24.42 4.59
N TYR A 45 5.55 24.00 3.73
CA TYR A 45 4.89 24.90 2.79
C TYR A 45 3.88 25.83 3.49
N ALA A 46 3.25 25.38 4.56
CA ALA A 46 2.42 26.22 5.42
C ALA A 46 3.23 27.32 6.12
N GLU A 47 4.38 26.97 6.71
CA GLU A 47 5.32 27.95 7.32
C GLU A 47 5.83 28.98 6.32
N GLN A 48 6.03 28.60 5.07
CA GLN A 48 6.44 29.49 4.00
C GLN A 48 5.29 30.35 3.46
N GLY A 49 4.05 30.12 3.91
CA GLY A 49 2.87 30.86 3.45
C GLY A 49 2.48 30.52 2.01
N LEU A 50 2.86 29.36 1.48
CA LEU A 50 2.58 28.93 0.11
C LEU A 50 1.21 28.28 -0.05
N ILE A 51 0.63 27.78 1.05
CA ILE A 51 -0.67 27.12 1.09
C ILE A 51 -1.57 27.73 2.17
N LEU A 52 -2.88 27.69 1.97
CA LEU A 52 -3.85 28.29 2.86
C LEU A 52 -4.33 27.34 3.96
N PRO A 53 -4.52 27.84 5.20
CA PRO A 53 -5.28 27.09 6.21
C PRO A 53 -6.75 27.01 5.78
N LEU A 54 -7.32 25.84 5.94
CA LEU A 54 -8.68 25.53 5.47
C LEU A 54 -9.75 25.62 6.56
N ASP A 55 -9.38 25.86 7.82
CA ASP A 55 -10.26 25.80 8.99
C ASP A 55 -11.57 26.56 8.81
N ASP A 56 -11.52 27.77 8.27
CA ASP A 56 -12.70 28.61 8.10
C ASP A 56 -13.61 28.12 6.98
N TYR A 57 -13.05 27.55 5.92
CA TYR A 57 -13.81 27.03 4.77
C TYR A 57 -14.40 25.65 5.05
N LEU A 58 -13.76 24.85 5.93
CA LEU A 58 -14.21 23.50 6.29
C LEU A 58 -15.45 23.52 7.21
N LYS A 59 -15.75 24.64 7.85
CA LYS A 59 -16.92 24.76 8.74
C LYS A 59 -18.23 24.51 7.99
N ASP A 60 -18.32 24.95 6.75
CA ASP A 60 -19.50 24.84 5.91
C ASP A 60 -19.46 23.65 4.93
N ALA A 61 -18.39 22.86 4.94
CA ALA A 61 -18.22 21.70 4.10
C ALA A 61 -19.00 20.50 4.66
N THR A 62 -20.07 20.11 3.97
CA THR A 62 -21.03 19.11 4.45
C THR A 62 -20.39 17.73 4.59
N ARG A 63 -19.75 17.26 3.53
CA ARG A 63 -19.15 15.92 3.52
C ARG A 63 -17.96 15.83 4.47
N TRP A 64 -17.17 16.89 4.58
CA TRP A 64 -16.12 16.99 5.58
C TRP A 64 -16.63 16.75 7.01
N ASN A 65 -17.75 17.36 7.38
CA ASN A 65 -18.32 17.24 8.71
C ASN A 65 -18.88 15.83 8.94
N GLU A 66 -19.59 15.25 7.98
CA GLU A 66 -20.06 13.86 8.03
C GLU A 66 -18.90 12.87 8.23
N LEU A 67 -17.83 13.02 7.48
CA LEU A 67 -16.65 12.14 7.58
C LEU A 67 -15.93 12.26 8.92
N ASN A 68 -15.92 13.44 9.54
CA ASN A 68 -15.37 13.62 10.88
C ASN A 68 -16.24 13.00 11.98
N GLU A 69 -17.54 12.86 11.76
CA GLU A 69 -18.44 12.12 12.67
C GLU A 69 -18.19 10.60 12.58
N ILE A 70 -17.98 10.08 11.36
CA ILE A 70 -17.68 8.66 11.11
C ILE A 70 -16.30 8.29 11.65
N SER A 71 -15.30 9.15 11.46
CA SER A 71 -13.91 8.93 11.87
C SER A 71 -13.36 10.12 12.67
N PRO A 72 -13.62 10.20 13.99
CA PRO A 72 -13.16 11.33 14.81
C PRO A 72 -11.64 11.51 14.87
N MET A 73 -10.87 10.45 14.64
CA MET A 73 -9.40 10.51 14.60
C MET A 73 -8.86 11.30 13.40
N ARG A 74 -9.63 11.38 12.33
CA ARG A 74 -9.28 12.07 11.08
C ARG A 74 -8.86 13.52 11.31
N LYS A 75 -9.65 14.27 12.04
CA LYS A 75 -9.35 15.66 12.36
C LYS A 75 -8.04 15.81 13.12
N GLY A 76 -7.77 14.94 14.10
CA GLY A 76 -6.51 14.95 14.85
C GLY A 76 -5.29 14.67 13.98
N ASP A 77 -5.46 13.81 12.99
CA ASP A 77 -4.36 13.46 12.07
C ASP A 77 -4.06 14.57 11.05
N LEU A 78 -5.03 15.39 10.69
CA LEU A 78 -4.87 16.46 9.69
C LEU A 78 -4.43 17.80 10.31
N VAL A 79 -4.61 17.99 11.62
CA VAL A 79 -4.13 19.19 12.31
C VAL A 79 -2.60 19.16 12.38
N LEU A 80 -1.97 20.25 11.94
CA LEU A 80 -0.52 20.45 12.06
C LEU A 80 -0.16 21.02 13.43
N SER A 81 1.14 21.15 13.69
CA SER A 81 1.67 21.64 14.98
C SER A 81 1.30 23.08 15.33
N ASP A 82 0.93 23.88 14.34
CA ASP A 82 0.42 25.24 14.50
C ASP A 82 -1.07 25.31 14.87
N GLY A 83 -1.74 24.17 14.90
CA GLY A 83 -3.15 24.03 15.25
C GLY A 83 -4.12 24.16 14.07
N HIS A 84 -3.61 24.30 12.84
CA HIS A 84 -4.41 24.48 11.63
C HIS A 84 -4.45 23.24 10.73
N ILE A 85 -5.45 23.20 9.85
CA ILE A 85 -5.66 22.19 8.82
C ILE A 85 -5.39 22.83 7.45
N TYR A 86 -4.48 22.23 6.68
CA TYR A 86 -4.10 22.72 5.35
C TYR A 86 -4.51 21.77 4.24
N THR A 87 -4.99 20.60 4.58
CA THR A 87 -5.29 19.52 3.64
C THR A 87 -6.73 19.06 3.79
N TYR A 88 -7.49 19.04 2.71
CA TYR A 88 -8.73 18.28 2.67
C TYR A 88 -8.36 16.80 2.48
N GLY A 89 -8.56 15.99 3.51
CA GLY A 89 -8.30 14.56 3.44
C GLY A 89 -9.40 13.82 2.69
N GLY A 90 -9.02 12.89 1.84
CA GLY A 90 -9.93 11.93 1.24
C GLY A 90 -10.17 10.73 2.15
N ASP A 91 -11.26 10.01 1.94
CA ASP A 91 -11.60 8.78 2.65
C ASP A 91 -11.69 7.61 1.69
N GLY A 92 -11.35 6.42 2.17
CA GLY A 92 -11.46 5.20 1.41
C GLY A 92 -11.94 4.06 2.30
N GLU A 93 -13.17 3.60 2.09
CA GLU A 93 -13.74 2.43 2.75
C GLU A 93 -13.28 1.16 2.06
N SER A 94 -12.04 0.75 2.30
CA SER A 94 -11.53 -0.49 1.76
C SER A 94 -11.11 -1.44 2.87
N PHE A 95 -11.97 -2.40 3.17
CA PHE A 95 -11.69 -3.43 4.19
C PHE A 95 -10.36 -4.15 3.92
N HIS A 96 -10.06 -4.45 2.66
CA HIS A 96 -8.82 -5.16 2.31
C HIS A 96 -7.56 -4.33 2.60
N ASN A 97 -7.64 -3.01 2.61
CA ASN A 97 -6.51 -2.14 2.93
C ASN A 97 -6.09 -2.21 4.41
N ASN A 98 -6.96 -2.71 5.29
CA ASN A 98 -6.58 -2.98 6.67
C ASN A 98 -5.69 -4.23 6.80
N TYR A 99 -5.70 -5.11 5.79
CA TYR A 99 -4.99 -6.38 5.76
C TYR A 99 -4.20 -6.53 4.47
N GLN A 100 -3.49 -5.47 4.10
CA GLN A 100 -2.83 -5.38 2.80
C GLN A 100 -1.52 -6.18 2.72
N ASN A 101 -0.87 -6.49 3.84
CA ASN A 101 0.36 -7.28 3.85
C ASN A 101 0.03 -8.77 3.65
N ARG A 102 -0.12 -9.17 2.39
CA ARG A 102 -0.47 -10.52 1.99
C ARG A 102 0.70 -11.19 1.29
N VAL A 103 0.66 -12.51 1.40
CA VAL A 103 1.53 -13.39 0.63
C VAL A 103 0.63 -14.32 -0.18
N TRP A 104 0.95 -14.46 -1.45
CA TRP A 104 0.23 -15.28 -2.42
C TRP A 104 1.07 -16.50 -2.74
N ILE A 105 0.43 -17.68 -2.77
CA ILE A 105 1.07 -18.96 -3.04
C ILE A 105 0.43 -19.62 -4.26
N TYR A 106 1.25 -20.21 -5.12
CA TYR A 106 0.81 -20.92 -6.31
C TYR A 106 0.27 -22.29 -5.93
N LYS A 107 -1.05 -22.44 -5.92
CA LYS A 107 -1.76 -23.62 -5.44
C LYS A 107 -1.39 -24.91 -6.17
N PRO A 108 -1.20 -24.93 -7.52
CA PRO A 108 -0.80 -26.16 -8.21
C PRO A 108 0.49 -26.77 -7.68
N TRP A 109 1.47 -25.96 -7.25
CA TRP A 109 2.70 -26.51 -6.67
C TRP A 109 2.51 -26.97 -5.22
N VAL A 110 1.58 -26.39 -4.48
CA VAL A 110 1.18 -26.93 -3.16
C VAL A 110 0.54 -28.31 -3.31
N ASP A 111 -0.32 -28.49 -4.31
CA ASP A 111 -0.95 -29.77 -4.60
C ASP A 111 0.07 -30.83 -5.04
N GLN A 112 1.04 -30.44 -5.84
CA GLN A 112 2.07 -31.34 -6.38
C GLN A 112 3.13 -31.72 -5.34
N LEU A 113 3.61 -30.78 -4.54
CA LEU A 113 4.77 -30.97 -3.66
C LEU A 113 4.38 -31.26 -2.21
N ASN A 114 3.21 -30.82 -1.76
CA ASN A 114 2.80 -30.92 -0.35
C ASN A 114 1.41 -31.55 -0.16
N ASP A 115 0.97 -32.42 -1.04
CA ASP A 115 -0.33 -33.10 -0.99
C ASP A 115 -1.52 -32.13 -0.78
N GLY A 116 -1.43 -30.92 -1.29
CA GLY A 116 -2.44 -29.88 -1.17
C GLY A 116 -2.50 -29.18 0.19
N LYS A 117 -1.58 -29.45 1.09
CA LYS A 117 -1.51 -28.80 2.40
C LYS A 117 -0.79 -27.47 2.34
N MET A 118 -1.46 -26.40 2.77
CA MET A 118 -0.80 -25.10 2.97
C MET A 118 0.16 -25.16 4.16
N PRO A 119 1.35 -24.53 4.07
CA PRO A 119 2.25 -24.40 5.22
C PRO A 119 1.58 -23.62 6.36
N GLU A 120 1.62 -24.14 7.58
CA GLU A 120 1.04 -23.52 8.77
C GLU A 120 2.11 -22.98 9.74
N THR A 121 3.34 -23.45 9.60
CA THR A 121 4.49 -23.06 10.43
C THR A 121 5.66 -22.57 9.58
N THR A 122 6.61 -21.88 10.22
CA THR A 122 7.85 -21.46 9.56
C THR A 122 8.70 -22.65 9.10
N ASP A 123 8.62 -23.80 9.79
CA ASP A 123 9.35 -25.01 9.42
C ASP A 123 8.70 -25.67 8.19
N GLU A 124 7.36 -25.79 8.16
CA GLU A 124 6.64 -26.30 6.99
C GLU A 124 6.80 -25.39 5.77
N LEU A 125 6.80 -24.07 5.98
CA LEU A 125 7.11 -23.10 4.93
C LEU A 125 8.52 -23.33 4.38
N TYR A 126 9.51 -23.48 5.25
CA TYR A 126 10.88 -23.73 4.85
C TYR A 126 10.99 -25.02 4.03
N ASP A 127 10.37 -26.11 4.48
CA ASP A 127 10.40 -27.41 3.79
C ASP A 127 9.74 -27.29 2.40
N PHE A 128 8.60 -26.64 2.29
CA PHE A 128 7.95 -26.35 1.00
C PHE A 128 8.85 -25.55 0.04
N LEU A 129 9.50 -24.49 0.54
CA LEU A 129 10.41 -23.69 -0.28
C LEU A 129 11.62 -24.49 -0.77
N VAL A 130 12.14 -25.42 0.05
CA VAL A 130 13.21 -26.35 -0.35
C VAL A 130 12.73 -27.29 -1.46
N GLU A 131 11.52 -27.83 -1.35
CA GLU A 131 10.95 -28.69 -2.37
C GLU A 131 10.74 -27.96 -3.68
N VAL A 132 10.19 -26.74 -3.66
CA VAL A 132 10.07 -25.90 -4.86
C VAL A 132 11.42 -25.74 -5.55
N LYS A 133 12.46 -25.42 -4.78
CA LYS A 133 13.80 -25.18 -5.33
C LYS A 133 14.46 -26.44 -5.94
N THR A 134 14.11 -27.62 -5.46
CA THR A 134 14.88 -28.85 -5.76
C THR A 134 14.15 -29.85 -6.65
N GLN A 135 12.83 -29.70 -6.87
CA GLN A 135 12.02 -30.70 -7.54
C GLN A 135 11.53 -30.34 -8.94
N ASP A 136 11.94 -29.16 -9.49
CA ASP A 136 11.53 -28.73 -10.82
C ASP A 136 9.98 -28.86 -11.03
N PRO A 137 9.15 -28.17 -10.22
CA PRO A 137 7.71 -28.34 -10.29
C PRO A 137 7.09 -27.79 -11.59
N ASN A 138 7.75 -26.89 -12.30
CA ASN A 138 7.30 -26.43 -13.61
C ASN A 138 7.66 -27.42 -14.76
N GLY A 139 8.54 -28.41 -14.49
CA GLY A 139 8.87 -29.49 -15.40
C GLY A 139 9.71 -29.08 -16.61
N ASN A 140 10.38 -27.93 -16.56
CA ASN A 140 11.16 -27.44 -17.68
C ASN A 140 12.59 -28.02 -17.76
N GLY A 141 12.99 -28.82 -16.76
CA GLY A 141 14.30 -29.48 -16.68
C GLY A 141 15.44 -28.56 -16.23
N LYS A 142 15.13 -27.40 -15.66
CA LYS A 142 16.10 -26.44 -15.14
C LYS A 142 15.87 -26.27 -13.62
N ASN A 143 16.87 -25.76 -12.92
CA ASN A 143 16.74 -25.33 -11.53
C ASN A 143 16.63 -23.80 -11.52
N ASP A 144 15.52 -23.27 -12.02
CA ASP A 144 15.30 -21.83 -12.16
C ASP A 144 14.08 -21.32 -11.37
N GLU A 145 13.45 -22.19 -10.58
CA GLU A 145 12.37 -21.80 -9.71
C GLU A 145 12.81 -20.80 -8.64
N ILE A 146 11.91 -19.88 -8.37
CA ILE A 146 12.04 -18.84 -7.34
C ILE A 146 11.04 -19.19 -6.22
N PRO A 147 11.51 -19.81 -5.12
CA PRO A 147 10.60 -20.29 -4.08
C PRO A 147 9.78 -19.16 -3.43
N MET A 148 10.41 -18.02 -3.12
CA MET A 148 9.73 -16.86 -2.59
C MET A 148 10.35 -15.58 -3.15
N SER A 149 9.53 -14.65 -3.65
CA SER A 149 9.98 -13.38 -4.20
C SER A 149 9.13 -12.19 -3.74
N GLY A 150 9.63 -11.01 -4.02
CA GLY A 150 9.00 -9.73 -3.77
C GLY A 150 9.96 -8.60 -4.10
N TYR A 151 9.63 -7.35 -3.74
CA TYR A 151 10.56 -6.23 -3.89
C TYR A 151 10.32 -5.15 -2.83
N ILE A 152 11.39 -4.45 -2.45
CA ILE A 152 11.33 -3.36 -1.49
C ILE A 152 10.85 -2.08 -2.19
N GLY A 153 9.97 -1.33 -1.54
CA GLY A 153 9.47 -0.05 -2.04
C GLY A 153 8.15 -0.13 -2.80
N GLY A 154 7.65 -1.33 -3.09
CA GLY A 154 6.31 -1.54 -3.62
C GLY A 154 5.24 -1.60 -2.54
N TRP A 155 3.98 -1.49 -2.98
CA TRP A 155 2.85 -1.61 -2.07
C TRP A 155 2.71 -3.03 -1.53
N CYS A 156 3.14 -3.23 -0.27
CA CYS A 156 3.12 -4.50 0.44
C CYS A 156 3.85 -5.66 -0.27
N SER A 157 4.84 -5.32 -1.09
CA SER A 157 5.59 -6.30 -1.89
C SER A 157 6.86 -6.80 -1.20
N ASP A 158 7.13 -6.35 0.01
CA ASP A 158 8.25 -6.81 0.84
C ASP A 158 7.83 -8.05 1.65
N PRO A 159 8.32 -9.27 1.29
CA PRO A 159 7.98 -10.50 1.99
C PRO A 159 8.50 -10.56 3.42
N THR A 160 9.53 -9.77 3.74
CA THR A 160 10.14 -9.78 5.08
C THR A 160 9.18 -9.30 6.16
N VAL A 161 8.29 -8.36 5.83
CA VAL A 161 7.25 -7.87 6.74
C VAL A 161 6.30 -8.98 7.17
N TRP A 162 5.89 -9.83 6.24
CA TRP A 162 5.03 -10.97 6.54
C TRP A 162 5.77 -12.01 7.39
N LEU A 163 7.02 -12.34 7.03
CA LEU A 163 7.85 -13.31 7.75
C LEU A 163 8.16 -12.86 9.19
N ILE A 164 8.44 -11.58 9.43
CA ILE A 164 8.71 -11.05 10.77
C ILE A 164 7.54 -11.29 11.71
N ASN A 165 6.31 -11.20 11.21
CA ASN A 165 5.11 -11.35 12.03
C ASN A 165 4.84 -12.80 12.51
N ALA A 166 5.59 -13.79 12.04
CA ALA A 166 5.65 -15.13 12.63
C ALA A 166 6.45 -15.15 13.96
N PHE A 167 7.24 -14.13 14.25
CA PHE A 167 8.11 -14.06 15.43
C PHE A 167 7.70 -12.97 16.40
N VAL A 168 7.34 -11.80 15.90
CA VAL A 168 6.95 -10.64 16.69
C VAL A 168 6.00 -9.76 15.90
N GLN A 169 5.02 -9.17 16.54
CA GLN A 169 4.18 -8.18 15.90
C GLN A 169 5.02 -6.98 15.46
N CYS A 170 5.06 -6.75 14.16
CA CYS A 170 5.81 -5.66 13.57
C CYS A 170 5.07 -5.14 12.33
N ASN A 171 4.54 -3.94 12.44
CA ASN A 171 4.01 -3.23 11.29
C ASN A 171 5.20 -2.68 10.51
N ASN A 172 5.18 -2.81 9.23
CA ASN A 172 6.23 -2.53 8.24
C ASN A 172 7.40 -1.62 8.74
N PRO A 173 8.55 -2.19 9.18
CA PRO A 173 9.65 -1.42 9.74
C PRO A 173 10.43 -0.65 8.66
N LEU A 174 10.23 -0.98 7.39
CA LEU A 174 11.03 -0.47 6.28
C LEU A 174 10.21 0.33 5.25
N SER A 175 8.91 0.56 5.49
CA SER A 175 8.07 1.28 4.55
C SER A 175 8.49 2.73 4.38
N ASN A 176 9.07 3.04 3.25
CA ASN A 176 9.28 4.41 2.81
C ASN A 176 7.97 5.07 2.31
N THR A 177 6.92 4.30 2.08
CA THR A 177 5.67 4.76 1.46
C THR A 177 4.66 5.28 2.45
N ASN A 178 4.75 4.88 3.73
CA ASN A 178 3.90 5.42 4.79
C ASN A 178 4.65 5.53 6.13
N PRO A 179 5.43 6.59 6.34
CA PRO A 179 6.19 6.78 7.58
C PRO A 179 5.30 7.05 8.81
N THR A 180 3.99 7.19 8.63
CA THR A 180 3.04 7.43 9.72
C THR A 180 2.58 6.15 10.41
N VAL A 181 2.75 4.98 9.80
CA VAL A 181 2.48 3.71 10.44
C VAL A 181 3.75 3.26 11.13
N GLY A 182 3.89 3.58 12.39
CA GLY A 182 5.05 3.46 13.25
C GLY A 182 5.91 2.23 13.03
N ALA A 183 6.92 2.38 12.19
CA ALA A 183 7.92 1.38 11.83
C ALA A 183 8.36 0.51 13.03
N GLY A 184 7.72 -0.65 13.20
CA GLY A 184 8.00 -1.55 14.33
C GLY A 184 7.50 -1.08 15.69
N LEU A 185 6.76 0.02 15.79
CA LEU A 185 6.14 0.45 17.03
C LEU A 185 4.84 -0.33 17.27
N THR A 186 4.69 -0.83 18.49
CA THR A 186 3.48 -1.52 18.95
C THR A 186 3.07 -0.98 20.32
N VAL A 187 1.78 -1.06 20.64
CA VAL A 187 1.27 -0.72 21.98
C VAL A 187 0.76 -1.97 22.64
N LYS A 188 1.34 -2.31 23.80
CA LYS A 188 0.92 -3.41 24.64
C LYS A 188 0.78 -2.92 26.08
N ASP A 189 -0.38 -3.18 26.69
CA ASP A 189 -0.67 -2.79 28.07
C ASP A 189 -0.47 -1.28 28.33
N GLY A 190 -0.84 -0.43 27.36
CA GLY A 190 -0.68 1.02 27.43
C GLY A 190 0.77 1.53 27.31
N LYS A 191 1.72 0.65 26.98
CA LYS A 191 3.13 0.99 26.77
C LYS A 191 3.49 0.87 25.29
N VAL A 192 4.25 1.84 24.81
CA VAL A 192 4.87 1.79 23.48
C VAL A 192 6.08 0.86 23.53
N ASN A 193 6.09 -0.13 22.64
CA ASN A 193 7.20 -1.04 22.44
C ASN A 193 7.77 -0.87 21.05
N TYR A 194 9.08 -1.05 20.91
CA TYR A 194 9.77 -1.01 19.62
C TYR A 194 10.23 -2.42 19.27
N SER A 195 9.45 -3.10 18.43
CA SER A 195 9.64 -4.52 18.09
C SER A 195 11.01 -4.81 17.49
N VAL A 196 11.58 -3.85 16.75
CA VAL A 196 12.91 -3.98 16.11
C VAL A 196 14.05 -4.20 17.11
N MET A 197 13.85 -3.82 18.38
CA MET A 197 14.87 -3.97 19.44
C MET A 197 14.70 -5.25 20.26
N THR A 198 13.84 -6.18 19.83
CA THR A 198 13.56 -7.42 20.57
C THR A 198 14.38 -8.60 20.05
N ASP A 199 14.57 -9.60 20.91
CA ASP A 199 15.25 -10.85 20.53
C ASP A 199 14.42 -11.63 19.49
N GLU A 200 13.11 -11.55 19.55
CA GLU A 200 12.19 -12.17 18.58
C GLU A 200 12.37 -11.57 17.18
N TYR A 201 12.57 -10.26 17.08
CA TYR A 201 12.89 -9.62 15.80
C TYR A 201 14.23 -10.11 15.25
N LYS A 202 15.25 -10.27 16.11
CA LYS A 202 16.53 -10.86 15.73
C LYS A 202 16.39 -12.31 15.25
N GLN A 203 15.52 -13.11 15.88
CA GLN A 203 15.20 -14.47 15.41
C GLN A 203 14.54 -14.44 14.03
N ALA A 204 13.61 -13.51 13.80
CA ALA A 204 13.01 -13.30 12.48
C ALA A 204 14.04 -12.99 11.40
N LEU A 205 14.95 -12.05 11.68
CA LEU A 205 16.05 -11.72 10.76
C LEU A 205 16.98 -12.90 10.51
N THR A 206 17.22 -13.75 11.52
CA THR A 206 18.04 -14.96 11.38
C THR A 206 17.35 -15.96 10.44
N PHE A 207 16.04 -16.14 10.56
CA PHE A 207 15.25 -16.98 9.66
C PHE A 207 15.26 -16.44 8.23
N ILE A 208 15.00 -15.14 8.05
CA ILE A 208 15.04 -14.48 6.73
C ILE A 208 16.42 -14.62 6.09
N ASN A 209 17.49 -14.40 6.88
CA ASN A 209 18.84 -14.58 6.38
C ASN A 209 19.14 -16.03 5.97
N LYS A 210 18.59 -17.03 6.69
CA LYS A 210 18.68 -18.44 6.29
C LYS A 210 18.02 -18.67 4.93
N LEU A 211 16.78 -18.18 4.75
CA LEU A 211 16.07 -18.29 3.47
C LEU A 211 16.86 -17.62 2.33
N TYR A 212 17.39 -16.45 2.57
CA TYR A 212 18.19 -15.71 1.59
C TYR A 212 19.50 -16.44 1.23
N ALA A 213 20.24 -16.86 2.23
CA ALA A 213 21.54 -17.54 2.05
C ALA A 213 21.41 -18.88 1.31
N GLU A 214 20.29 -19.56 1.52
CA GLU A 214 19.98 -20.82 0.84
C GLU A 214 19.25 -20.63 -0.51
N GLY A 215 19.00 -19.37 -0.92
CA GLY A 215 18.31 -19.02 -2.16
C GLY A 215 16.84 -19.48 -2.19
N LEU A 216 16.21 -19.54 -1.02
CA LEU A 216 14.77 -19.79 -0.84
C LEU A 216 13.98 -18.50 -0.86
N LEU A 217 14.61 -17.38 -0.51
CA LEU A 217 14.16 -16.03 -0.76
C LEU A 217 14.98 -15.48 -1.92
N ASP A 218 14.30 -14.98 -2.93
CA ASP A 218 14.93 -14.40 -4.13
C ASP A 218 15.96 -13.35 -3.76
N THR A 219 17.19 -13.54 -4.23
CA THR A 219 18.30 -12.63 -3.95
C THR A 219 18.09 -11.24 -4.54
N GLN A 220 17.24 -11.11 -5.54
CA GLN A 220 16.87 -9.84 -6.16
C GLN A 220 15.80 -9.07 -5.37
N THR A 221 15.13 -9.68 -4.40
CA THR A 221 14.09 -9.03 -3.57
C THR A 221 14.52 -7.66 -3.03
N PHE A 222 15.80 -7.48 -2.71
CA PHE A 222 16.33 -6.25 -2.12
C PHE A 222 16.87 -5.23 -3.15
N THR A 223 16.87 -5.57 -4.44
CA THR A 223 17.50 -4.76 -5.50
C THR A 223 16.64 -4.59 -6.75
N GLN A 224 15.70 -5.48 -6.99
CA GLN A 224 14.82 -5.41 -8.16
C GLN A 224 13.76 -4.32 -8.03
N ASP A 225 13.35 -3.79 -9.16
CA ASP A 225 12.21 -2.89 -9.27
C ASP A 225 10.89 -3.64 -9.59
N SER A 226 9.79 -2.89 -9.67
CA SER A 226 8.47 -3.44 -9.97
C SER A 226 8.39 -4.13 -11.34
N ASN A 227 9.13 -3.66 -12.34
CA ASN A 227 9.10 -4.22 -13.70
C ASN A 227 9.87 -5.56 -13.76
N GLN A 228 11.00 -5.63 -13.07
CA GLN A 228 11.79 -6.86 -12.96
C GLN A 228 11.01 -7.94 -12.20
N PHE A 229 10.39 -7.55 -11.08
CA PHE A 229 9.51 -8.42 -10.30
C PHE A 229 8.32 -8.92 -11.12
N ALA A 230 7.62 -8.04 -11.82
CA ALA A 230 6.50 -8.40 -12.69
C ALA A 230 6.93 -9.34 -13.83
N ALA A 231 8.13 -9.17 -14.38
CA ALA A 231 8.65 -10.03 -15.43
C ALA A 231 8.92 -11.46 -14.94
N SER A 232 9.47 -11.64 -13.74
CA SER A 232 9.66 -12.98 -13.15
C SER A 232 8.34 -13.64 -12.78
N LEU A 233 7.39 -12.87 -12.23
CA LEU A 233 6.10 -13.35 -11.77
C LEU A 233 5.17 -13.77 -12.93
N ASN A 234 5.23 -13.04 -14.06
CA ASN A 234 4.42 -13.31 -15.25
C ASN A 234 5.20 -14.05 -16.34
N ASN A 235 6.18 -14.85 -15.96
CA ASN A 235 6.93 -15.71 -16.88
C ASN A 235 6.04 -16.87 -17.35
N GLU A 236 6.12 -17.22 -18.65
CA GLU A 236 5.33 -18.30 -19.24
C GLU A 236 5.67 -19.68 -18.65
N GLU A 237 6.88 -19.88 -18.12
CA GLU A 237 7.35 -21.12 -17.50
C GLU A 237 6.95 -21.25 -16.03
N HIS A 238 6.23 -20.26 -15.44
CA HIS A 238 5.87 -20.22 -14.00
C HIS A 238 7.09 -20.43 -13.09
N LEU A 239 7.81 -19.37 -12.81
CA LEU A 239 9.04 -19.46 -12.01
C LEU A 239 8.81 -19.27 -10.50
N VAL A 240 7.80 -18.50 -10.10
CA VAL A 240 7.62 -18.06 -8.71
C VAL A 240 6.55 -18.86 -7.98
N ALA A 241 6.91 -19.45 -6.81
CA ALA A 241 5.96 -20.19 -5.98
C ALA A 241 5.20 -19.29 -5.01
N ILE A 242 5.88 -18.34 -4.38
CA ILE A 242 5.32 -17.46 -3.37
C ILE A 242 5.74 -16.01 -3.66
N HIS A 243 4.78 -15.09 -3.60
CA HIS A 243 5.11 -13.66 -3.69
C HIS A 243 4.34 -12.81 -2.68
N ALA A 244 4.97 -11.69 -2.26
CA ALA A 244 4.33 -10.70 -1.41
C ALA A 244 3.73 -9.57 -2.23
N SER A 245 2.48 -9.24 -1.98
CA SER A 245 1.82 -8.05 -2.53
C SER A 245 0.46 -7.80 -1.87
N GLY A 246 0.05 -6.55 -1.81
CA GLY A 246 -1.28 -6.16 -1.32
C GLY A 246 -2.43 -6.71 -2.16
N ARG A 247 -2.17 -7.05 -3.42
CA ARG A 247 -3.07 -7.77 -4.34
C ARG A 247 -2.28 -8.80 -5.12
N ASN A 248 -2.96 -9.81 -5.67
CA ASN A 248 -2.27 -10.71 -6.60
C ASN A 248 -1.75 -9.91 -7.81
N GLN A 249 -0.46 -10.06 -8.11
CA GLN A 249 0.20 -9.42 -9.25
C GLN A 249 0.70 -10.45 -10.28
N ALA A 250 0.41 -11.73 -10.03
CA ALA A 250 0.86 -12.84 -10.86
C ALA A 250 0.20 -12.89 -12.22
N ASP A 251 -0.63 -11.90 -12.58
CA ASP A 251 -1.37 -12.03 -13.81
C ASP A 251 -1.66 -10.72 -14.51
N LYS A 252 -1.31 -10.68 -15.79
CA LYS A 252 -1.74 -9.64 -16.71
C LYS A 252 -3.26 -9.60 -16.89
N ALA A 253 -3.94 -10.72 -16.77
CA ALA A 253 -5.38 -10.83 -16.96
C ALA A 253 -6.18 -10.30 -15.79
N THR A 254 -5.62 -10.12 -14.61
CA THR A 254 -6.29 -9.40 -13.51
C THR A 254 -6.70 -7.98 -13.95
N PHE A 255 -6.01 -7.43 -14.94
CA PHE A 255 -6.31 -6.13 -15.52
C PHE A 255 -7.01 -6.19 -16.89
N ASN A 256 -7.04 -7.34 -17.56
CA ASN A 256 -7.52 -7.52 -18.93
C ASN A 256 -8.82 -8.32 -19.03
N ASN A 257 -9.70 -8.29 -18.04
CA ASN A 257 -10.99 -8.99 -18.02
C ASN A 257 -10.95 -10.52 -17.90
N GLY A 258 -9.87 -11.12 -17.46
CA GLY A 258 -9.91 -12.47 -16.88
C GLY A 258 -10.09 -13.64 -17.83
N GLU A 259 -9.95 -13.46 -19.14
CA GLU A 259 -10.23 -14.56 -20.09
C GLU A 259 -9.09 -15.58 -20.24
N ASP A 260 -7.83 -15.25 -19.82
CA ASP A 260 -6.66 -16.15 -19.98
C ASP A 260 -5.69 -16.11 -18.79
N GLY A 261 -6.16 -15.82 -17.59
CA GLY A 261 -5.28 -15.56 -16.47
C GLY A 261 -5.05 -16.72 -15.54
N ASP A 262 -3.86 -16.75 -14.97
CA ASP A 262 -3.42 -17.72 -13.98
C ASP A 262 -3.82 -17.34 -12.55
N TRP A 263 -4.55 -16.23 -12.37
CA TRP A 263 -4.91 -15.68 -11.07
C TRP A 263 -5.74 -16.65 -10.21
N GLU A 264 -6.52 -17.54 -10.81
CA GLU A 264 -7.32 -18.56 -10.14
C GLU A 264 -6.46 -19.62 -9.45
N ASN A 265 -5.20 -19.78 -9.89
CA ASN A 265 -4.25 -20.71 -9.32
C ASN A 265 -3.50 -20.12 -8.11
N TRP A 266 -3.72 -18.87 -7.77
CA TRP A 266 -3.08 -18.19 -6.65
C TRP A 266 -4.02 -18.04 -5.47
N GLU A 267 -3.59 -18.51 -4.31
CA GLU A 267 -4.31 -18.35 -3.05
C GLU A 267 -3.53 -17.49 -2.06
N VAL A 268 -4.23 -16.83 -1.15
CA VAL A 268 -3.59 -16.12 -0.04
C VAL A 268 -3.09 -17.15 0.97
N LEU A 269 -1.79 -17.15 1.21
CA LEU A 269 -1.21 -17.93 2.30
C LEU A 269 -1.53 -17.25 3.64
N GLU A 270 -2.19 -17.99 4.51
CA GLU A 270 -2.41 -17.52 5.88
C GLU A 270 -1.08 -17.31 6.61
N PRO A 271 -1.00 -16.36 7.58
CA PRO A 271 0.20 -16.21 8.38
C PRO A 271 0.65 -17.53 9.00
N VAL A 272 1.92 -17.84 8.90
CA VAL A 272 2.49 -19.06 9.49
C VAL A 272 2.89 -18.84 10.95
N ALA A 273 2.82 -19.89 11.77
CA ALA A 273 3.27 -19.84 13.16
C ALA A 273 4.80 -19.95 13.25
N GLY A 274 5.41 -19.05 13.98
CA GLY A 274 6.83 -19.13 14.32
C GLY A 274 7.13 -20.12 15.44
N PRO A 275 8.41 -20.28 15.81
CA PRO A 275 8.86 -21.25 16.82
C PRO A 275 8.20 -21.09 18.19
N ASN A 276 7.79 -19.87 18.53
CA ASN A 276 7.11 -19.52 19.79
C ASN A 276 5.58 -19.62 19.69
N GLY A 277 5.03 -20.18 18.60
CA GLY A 277 3.59 -20.26 18.34
C GLY A 277 2.93 -18.93 17.99
N ILE A 278 3.70 -17.88 17.75
CA ILE A 278 3.21 -16.58 17.29
C ILE A 278 2.79 -16.71 15.84
N ARG A 279 1.53 -16.32 15.54
CA ARG A 279 0.95 -16.32 14.20
C ARG A 279 0.20 -15.03 14.02
N LEU A 280 0.84 -14.04 13.43
CA LEU A 280 0.31 -12.70 13.27
C LEU A 280 0.46 -12.21 11.83
N ALA A 281 -0.35 -11.24 11.46
CA ALA A 281 -0.19 -10.46 10.24
C ALA A 281 0.06 -9.00 10.59
N ALA A 282 0.88 -8.33 9.80
CA ALA A 282 0.97 -6.88 9.87
C ALA A 282 -0.39 -6.29 9.49
N ARG A 283 -0.96 -5.54 10.39
CA ARG A 283 -2.20 -4.81 10.16
C ARG A 283 -1.88 -3.32 10.08
N ASP A 284 -2.13 -2.75 8.94
CA ASP A 284 -2.22 -1.31 8.86
C ASP A 284 -3.61 -0.91 9.35
N LEU A 285 -3.64 -0.15 10.43
CA LEU A 285 -4.82 0.66 10.72
C LEU A 285 -4.83 1.74 9.65
N ASN A 286 -5.23 1.36 8.45
CA ASN A 286 -5.51 2.33 7.42
C ASN A 286 -6.72 3.09 7.93
N ASN A 287 -6.44 4.25 8.50
CA ASN A 287 -7.47 5.15 8.99
C ASN A 287 -8.22 5.66 7.77
N TYR A 288 -9.04 4.90 7.13
CA TYR A 288 -10.01 5.23 6.08
C TYR A 288 -9.86 6.60 5.38
N PHE A 289 -8.78 7.33 5.63
CA PHE A 289 -8.52 8.63 5.04
C PHE A 289 -7.06 8.77 4.56
N SER A 290 -6.91 9.42 3.43
CA SER A 290 -5.62 9.85 2.94
C SER A 290 -5.41 11.33 3.27
N SER A 291 -4.20 11.69 3.61
CA SER A 291 -3.86 13.05 4.05
C SER A 291 -3.88 14.11 2.94
N ALA A 292 -4.23 13.79 1.70
CA ALA A 292 -4.00 14.73 0.62
C ALA A 292 -4.94 14.57 -0.57
N LEU A 293 -6.26 14.69 -0.36
CA LEU A 293 -7.17 14.82 -1.51
C LEU A 293 -6.98 16.19 -2.17
N GLY A 294 -6.91 17.28 -1.40
CA GLY A 294 -6.80 18.61 -1.91
C GLY A 294 -6.09 19.60 -0.98
N ILE A 295 -5.30 20.47 -1.57
CA ILE A 295 -4.61 21.59 -0.92
C ILE A 295 -4.89 22.85 -1.73
N VAL A 296 -5.06 23.99 -1.06
CA VAL A 296 -5.32 25.28 -1.69
C VAL A 296 -4.07 26.16 -1.61
N SER A 297 -3.63 26.66 -2.77
CA SER A 297 -2.52 27.60 -2.86
C SER A 297 -2.85 28.95 -2.20
N ALA A 298 -1.86 29.60 -1.64
CA ALA A 298 -1.99 30.95 -1.11
C ALA A 298 -2.42 31.99 -2.17
N ASN A 299 -2.20 31.70 -3.45
CA ASN A 299 -2.59 32.56 -4.56
C ASN A 299 -4.03 32.35 -5.03
N CYS A 300 -4.73 31.36 -4.50
CA CYS A 300 -6.10 31.05 -4.89
C CYS A 300 -7.05 32.20 -4.53
N LYS A 301 -7.74 32.72 -5.55
CA LYS A 301 -8.67 33.83 -5.39
C LYS A 301 -10.03 33.45 -4.82
N TYR A 302 -10.37 32.14 -4.89
CA TYR A 302 -11.67 31.61 -4.54
C TYR A 302 -11.53 30.30 -3.72
N PRO A 303 -10.89 30.38 -2.54
CA PRO A 303 -10.63 29.18 -1.73
C PRO A 303 -11.92 28.46 -1.29
N GLU A 304 -13.03 29.19 -1.12
CA GLU A 304 -14.34 28.63 -0.83
C GLU A 304 -14.84 27.72 -1.97
N ILE A 305 -14.55 28.06 -3.23
CA ILE A 305 -14.91 27.24 -4.39
C ILE A 305 -14.00 25.99 -4.46
N ALA A 306 -12.72 26.15 -4.14
CA ALA A 306 -11.78 25.04 -4.09
C ALA A 306 -12.20 23.99 -3.04
N VAL A 307 -12.54 24.43 -1.83
CA VAL A 307 -13.01 23.54 -0.76
C VAL A 307 -14.35 22.89 -1.12
N ALA A 308 -15.29 23.64 -1.72
CA ALA A 308 -16.54 23.05 -2.21
C ALA A 308 -16.34 21.99 -3.30
N LEU A 309 -15.31 22.17 -4.16
CA LEU A 309 -14.91 21.12 -5.12
C LEU A 309 -14.39 19.88 -4.40
N PHE A 310 -13.53 20.03 -3.40
CA PHE A 310 -13.02 18.90 -2.63
C PHE A 310 -14.14 18.16 -1.89
N ASP A 311 -15.07 18.91 -1.31
CA ASP A 311 -16.24 18.36 -0.62
C ASP A 311 -17.14 17.57 -1.56
N PHE A 312 -17.34 18.06 -2.79
CA PHE A 312 -18.03 17.32 -3.86
C PHE A 312 -17.24 16.05 -4.25
N LEU A 313 -15.92 16.15 -4.48
CA LEU A 313 -15.10 15.01 -4.86
C LEU A 313 -15.08 13.90 -3.78
N ALA A 314 -15.23 14.28 -2.51
CA ALA A 314 -15.35 13.35 -1.39
C ALA A 314 -16.78 12.80 -1.18
N SER A 315 -17.78 13.32 -1.90
CA SER A 315 -19.15 12.79 -1.87
C SER A 315 -19.25 11.46 -2.63
N GLU A 316 -20.35 10.72 -2.45
CA GLU A 316 -20.61 9.47 -3.17
C GLU A 316 -20.57 9.68 -4.69
N ASP A 317 -21.30 10.67 -5.20
CA ASP A 317 -21.31 10.99 -6.63
C ASP A 317 -19.95 11.41 -7.18
N GLY A 318 -19.22 12.23 -6.41
CA GLY A 318 -17.88 12.69 -6.77
C GLY A 318 -16.87 11.55 -6.77
N SER A 319 -16.93 10.67 -5.78
CA SER A 319 -16.06 9.50 -5.65
C SER A 319 -16.30 8.52 -6.80
N HIS A 320 -17.55 8.19 -7.09
CA HIS A 320 -17.90 7.36 -8.25
C HIS A 320 -17.44 7.97 -9.57
N THR A 321 -17.64 9.28 -9.75
CA THR A 321 -17.19 9.97 -10.97
C THR A 321 -15.67 9.91 -11.14
N GLN A 322 -14.91 9.99 -10.05
CA GLN A 322 -13.44 9.88 -10.10
C GLN A 322 -12.96 8.45 -10.40
N SER A 323 -13.62 7.43 -9.79
CA SER A 323 -13.18 6.04 -9.89
C SER A 323 -13.63 5.37 -11.18
N GLU A 324 -14.90 5.62 -11.58
CA GLU A 324 -15.58 4.88 -12.64
C GLU A 324 -15.86 5.75 -13.87
N GLY A 325 -15.62 7.05 -13.78
CA GLY A 325 -16.03 8.02 -14.78
C GLY A 325 -17.51 8.42 -14.67
N PRO A 326 -18.00 9.29 -15.57
CA PRO A 326 -19.40 9.74 -15.55
C PRO A 326 -20.39 8.61 -15.81
N GLN A 327 -21.47 8.57 -15.04
CA GLN A 327 -22.59 7.64 -15.27
C GLN A 327 -23.11 7.76 -16.70
N ALA A 328 -23.52 6.65 -17.28
CA ALA A 328 -24.00 6.49 -18.66
C ALA A 328 -22.95 6.72 -19.77
N VAL A 329 -21.70 7.10 -19.41
CA VAL A 329 -20.57 7.20 -20.33
C VAL A 329 -19.59 6.07 -20.08
N SER A 330 -19.18 5.89 -18.83
CA SER A 330 -18.18 4.91 -18.42
C SER A 330 -18.82 3.67 -17.79
N TYR A 331 -19.99 3.79 -17.15
CA TYR A 331 -20.73 2.66 -16.59
C TYR A 331 -22.24 2.88 -16.69
N THR A 332 -23.02 1.80 -16.82
CA THR A 332 -24.49 1.84 -16.86
C THR A 332 -25.14 1.41 -15.55
N HIS A 333 -24.52 0.48 -14.85
CA HIS A 333 -24.94 -0.01 -13.53
C HIS A 333 -23.73 -0.36 -12.70
N LEU A 334 -23.69 0.12 -11.44
CA LEU A 334 -22.86 -0.45 -10.40
C LEU A 334 -23.64 -1.61 -9.77
N THR A 335 -23.55 -2.80 -10.36
CA THR A 335 -23.94 -4.00 -9.65
C THR A 335 -22.75 -4.44 -8.80
N LEU A 336 -22.84 -4.19 -7.49
CA LEU A 336 -22.00 -4.93 -6.56
C LEU A 336 -22.31 -6.41 -6.73
N PRO A 337 -21.31 -7.29 -6.92
CA PRO A 337 -21.55 -8.72 -6.84
C PRO A 337 -22.04 -9.01 -5.42
N THR A 338 -23.23 -9.57 -5.33
CA THR A 338 -23.85 -10.07 -4.09
C THR A 338 -23.08 -11.24 -3.56
#